data_d8e3fbf67832a4216b7f57d2202fa39d
#
_entry.id   d8e3fbf67832a4216b7f57d2202fa39d
#
_cell.length_a   1.000
_cell.length_b   1.000
_cell.length_c   1.000
_cell.angle_alpha   90.00
_cell.angle_beta   90.00
_cell.angle_gamma   90.00
#
_symmetry.space_group_name_H-M   'P 1'
#
loop_
_entity.id
_entity.type
_entity.pdbx_description
1 polymer ?
#
loop_
_entity_poly.entity_id
_entity_poly.type
_entity_poly.pdbx_seq_one_letter_code
_entity_poly.pdbx_strand_id
1 'polypeptide(L)'
;MLIQSFGDKRTERLFNDNVVKEFEGFAARAKRKLESVNAAARLEDLSVPPSNRLEKLRGDRKGFHSIRINDQWRVVFQWVENHAHKVSIVDYH
;
A
#
# COMPACT_ATOMS: atom_id res chain seq x y z
N MET A 1 -5.98 -10.93 9.26
CA MET A 1 -5.50 -9.64 8.75
C MET A 1 -4.05 -9.78 8.35
N LEU A 2 -3.74 -9.49 7.09
CA LEU A 2 -2.40 -9.71 6.54
C LEU A 2 -1.50 -8.47 6.65
N ILE A 3 -2.09 -7.28 6.86
CA ILE A 3 -1.31 -6.10 7.22
C ILE A 3 -0.98 -6.22 8.70
N GLN A 4 0.31 -6.28 9.01
CA GLN A 4 0.79 -6.46 10.37
C GLN A 4 1.11 -5.13 11.06
N SER A 5 1.48 -4.11 10.28
CA SER A 5 1.77 -2.80 10.83
C SER A 5 1.68 -1.74 9.75
N PHE A 6 1.52 -0.50 10.17
CA PHE A 6 1.49 0.66 9.29
C PHE A 6 2.74 1.51 9.52
N GLY A 7 3.24 2.10 8.44
CA GLY A 7 4.40 2.97 8.49
C GLY A 7 4.09 4.39 8.92
N ASP A 8 2.81 4.80 8.85
CA ASP A 8 2.40 6.11 9.32
C ASP A 8 0.93 6.08 9.77
N LYS A 9 0.57 7.07 10.59
CA LYS A 9 -0.77 7.12 11.17
C LYS A 9 -1.86 7.50 10.17
N ARG A 10 -1.52 8.27 9.14
CA ARG A 10 -2.53 8.66 8.14
C ARG A 10 -3.03 7.42 7.39
N THR A 11 -2.12 6.53 7.02
CA THR A 11 -2.48 5.30 6.32
C THR A 11 -3.33 4.41 7.21
N GLU A 12 -2.94 4.25 8.47
CA GLU A 12 -3.71 3.47 9.43
C GLU A 12 -5.12 4.04 9.61
N ARG A 13 -5.22 5.36 9.75
CA ARG A 13 -6.52 6.02 9.90
C ARG A 13 -7.41 5.79 8.69
N LEU A 14 -6.86 5.91 7.49
CA LEU A 14 -7.64 5.65 6.28
C LEU A 14 -8.11 4.21 6.23
N PHE A 15 -7.25 3.28 6.58
CA PHE A 15 -7.63 1.86 6.59
C PHE A 15 -8.78 1.60 7.58
N ASN A 16 -8.84 2.36 8.65
CA ASN A 16 -9.90 2.26 9.66
C ASN A 16 -11.09 3.18 9.34
N ASP A 17 -11.21 3.62 8.10
CA ASP A 17 -12.34 4.41 7.59
C ASP A 17 -12.45 5.81 8.18
N ASN A 18 -11.36 6.35 8.69
CA ASN A 18 -11.32 7.74 9.11
C ASN A 18 -11.01 8.65 7.93
N VAL A 19 -11.50 9.88 7.99
CA VAL A 19 -11.19 10.89 7.00
C VAL A 19 -9.76 11.38 7.19
N VAL A 20 -8.98 11.39 6.12
CA VAL A 20 -7.61 11.90 6.12
C VAL A 20 -7.54 12.98 5.03
N LYS A 21 -7.33 14.21 5.45
CA LYS A 21 -7.41 15.37 4.55
C LYS A 21 -6.46 15.24 3.35
N GLU A 22 -5.26 14.77 3.59
CA GLU A 22 -4.23 14.65 2.54
C GLU A 22 -4.63 13.65 1.44
N PHE A 23 -5.57 12.75 1.74
CA PHE A 23 -6.00 11.71 0.81
C PHE A 23 -7.36 12.00 0.19
N GLU A 24 -7.94 13.17 0.45
CA GLU A 24 -9.21 13.54 -0.18
C GLU A 24 -9.04 13.56 -1.70
N GLY A 25 -10.08 13.19 -2.39
CA GLY A 25 -10.08 13.09 -3.85
C GLY A 25 -9.68 11.74 -4.39
N PHE A 26 -8.91 10.95 -3.63
CA PHE A 26 -8.59 9.59 -4.05
C PHE A 26 -8.72 8.57 -2.90
N ALA A 27 -9.37 8.95 -1.80
CA ALA A 27 -9.47 8.12 -0.62
C ALA A 27 -10.09 6.75 -0.89
N ALA A 28 -11.16 6.70 -1.70
CA ALA A 28 -11.82 5.43 -2.00
C ALA A 28 -10.90 4.47 -2.76
N ARG A 29 -10.15 5.01 -3.73
CA ARG A 29 -9.19 4.20 -4.49
C ARG A 29 -8.05 3.73 -3.59
N ALA A 30 -7.54 4.62 -2.74
CA ALA A 30 -6.46 4.28 -1.80
C ALA A 30 -6.92 3.18 -0.85
N LYS A 31 -8.13 3.29 -0.31
CA LYS A 31 -8.69 2.27 0.59
C LYS A 31 -8.76 0.92 -0.10
N ARG A 32 -9.23 0.88 -1.36
CA ARG A 32 -9.30 -0.37 -2.10
C ARG A 32 -7.91 -1.00 -2.29
N LYS A 33 -6.88 -0.19 -2.53
CA LYS A 33 -5.52 -0.73 -2.66
C LYS A 33 -5.00 -1.25 -1.33
N LEU A 34 -5.30 -0.58 -0.22
CA LEU A 34 -4.95 -1.10 1.11
C LEU A 34 -5.65 -2.43 1.38
N GLU A 35 -6.91 -2.54 1.00
CA GLU A 35 -7.65 -3.79 1.16
C GLU A 35 -7.06 -4.91 0.31
N SER A 36 -6.58 -4.59 -0.89
CA SER A 36 -5.90 -5.57 -1.74
C SER A 36 -4.63 -6.08 -1.07
N VAL A 37 -3.84 -5.19 -0.47
CA VAL A 37 -2.64 -5.58 0.26
C VAL A 37 -3.02 -6.46 1.46
N ASN A 38 -4.08 -6.08 2.17
CA ASN A 38 -4.53 -6.83 3.33
C ASN A 38 -5.04 -8.23 2.98
N ALA A 39 -5.58 -8.40 1.78
CA ALA A 39 -6.18 -9.67 1.34
C ALA A 39 -5.20 -10.57 0.61
N ALA A 40 -4.05 -10.07 0.18
CA ALA A 40 -3.12 -10.83 -0.64
C ALA A 40 -2.52 -11.99 0.16
N ALA A 41 -2.65 -13.19 -0.36
CA ALA A 41 -2.04 -14.39 0.24
C ALA A 41 -0.58 -14.52 -0.17
N ARG A 42 -0.25 -14.05 -1.38
CA ARG A 42 1.12 -14.04 -1.90
C ARG A 42 1.38 -12.71 -2.58
N LEU A 43 2.64 -12.35 -2.66
CA LEU A 43 3.03 -11.08 -3.28
C LEU A 43 2.52 -10.97 -4.72
N GLU A 44 2.55 -12.06 -5.47
CA GLU A 44 2.11 -12.08 -6.87
C GLU A 44 0.65 -11.70 -7.03
N ASP A 45 -0.16 -11.90 -6.02
CA ASP A 45 -1.58 -11.51 -6.07
C ASP A 45 -1.73 -10.01 -6.36
N LEU A 46 -0.73 -9.21 -5.96
CA LEU A 46 -0.74 -7.76 -6.15
C LEU A 46 -0.28 -7.33 -7.53
N SER A 47 0.10 -8.27 -8.39
CA SER A 47 0.37 -7.97 -9.80
C SER A 47 -0.91 -7.86 -10.61
N VAL A 48 -2.06 -8.19 -10.03
CA VAL A 48 -3.36 -8.11 -10.69
C VAL A 48 -4.23 -7.08 -9.96
N PRO A 49 -4.83 -6.14 -10.65
CA PRO A 49 -4.70 -5.87 -12.09
C PRO A 49 -3.32 -5.32 -12.46
N PRO A 50 -2.92 -5.43 -13.73
CA PRO A 50 -1.61 -4.89 -14.16
C PRO A 50 -1.43 -3.41 -13.87
N SER A 51 -2.53 -2.65 -13.79
CA SER A 51 -2.48 -1.24 -13.44
C SER A 51 -1.95 -0.97 -12.03
N ASN A 52 -1.86 -1.98 -11.18
CA ASN A 52 -1.21 -1.86 -9.86
C ASN A 52 0.28 -1.56 -10.01
N ARG A 53 0.89 -1.96 -11.11
CA ARG A 53 2.32 -1.78 -11.36
C ARG A 53 3.15 -2.17 -10.16
N LEU A 54 2.98 -3.41 -9.71
CA LEU A 54 3.75 -3.93 -8.59
C LEU A 54 5.24 -3.79 -8.88
N GLU A 55 5.96 -3.12 -7.99
CA GLU A 55 7.39 -2.88 -8.14
C GLU A 55 8.13 -3.28 -6.87
N LYS A 56 9.32 -3.83 -7.08
CA LYS A 56 10.27 -4.09 -6.00
C LYS A 56 11.15 -2.86 -5.83
N LEU A 57 11.26 -2.36 -4.62
CA LEU A 57 12.05 -1.17 -4.34
C LEU A 57 13.50 -1.55 -4.05
N ARG A 58 14.41 -0.57 -4.23
CA ARG A 58 15.85 -0.77 -4.11
C ARG A 58 16.44 0.19 -3.09
N GLY A 59 17.74 0.02 -2.82
CA GLY A 59 18.48 0.88 -1.92
C GLY A 59 18.01 0.70 -0.49
N ASP A 60 17.74 1.81 0.18
CA ASP A 60 17.31 1.79 1.59
C ASP A 60 15.98 1.11 1.80
N ARG A 61 15.24 0.87 0.73
CA ARG A 61 13.93 0.21 0.80
C ARG A 61 13.97 -1.23 0.32
N LYS A 62 15.12 -1.86 0.41
CA LYS A 62 15.27 -3.28 0.07
C LYS A 62 14.28 -4.10 0.90
N GLY A 63 13.56 -5.01 0.24
CA GLY A 63 12.52 -5.80 0.88
C GLY A 63 11.15 -5.14 0.84
N PHE A 64 11.08 -3.91 0.37
CA PHE A 64 9.82 -3.18 0.18
C PHE A 64 9.35 -3.30 -1.25
N HIS A 65 8.04 -3.17 -1.40
CA HIS A 65 7.37 -3.19 -2.70
C HIS A 65 6.37 -2.05 -2.73
N SER A 66 5.89 -1.70 -3.91
CA SER A 66 4.84 -0.70 -4.04
C SER A 66 3.82 -1.09 -5.08
N ILE A 67 2.58 -0.63 -4.88
CA ILE A 67 1.52 -0.70 -5.88
C ILE A 67 0.97 0.71 -6.10
N ARG A 68 0.54 0.97 -7.33
CA ARG A 68 0.09 2.30 -7.75
C ARG A 68 -1.33 2.57 -7.29
N ILE A 69 -1.56 3.75 -6.74
CA ILE A 69 -2.91 4.26 -6.48
C ILE A 69 -3.34 5.13 -7.67
N ASN A 70 -2.53 6.12 -8.01
CA ASN A 70 -2.73 7.01 -9.15
C ASN A 70 -1.37 7.50 -9.64
N ASP A 71 -1.32 8.54 -10.48
CA ASP A 71 -0.05 9.01 -11.04
C ASP A 71 0.92 9.55 -10.00
N GLN A 72 0.43 9.93 -8.83
CA GLN A 72 1.23 10.59 -7.80
C GLN A 72 1.46 9.69 -6.58
N TRP A 73 0.47 8.89 -6.19
CA TRP A 73 0.49 8.20 -4.90
C TRP A 73 0.61 6.69 -5.07
N ARG A 74 1.36 6.07 -4.17
CA ARG A 74 1.54 4.61 -4.15
C ARG A 74 1.41 4.08 -2.72
N VAL A 75 1.02 2.81 -2.60
CA VAL A 75 1.10 2.08 -1.34
C VAL A 75 2.45 1.39 -1.31
N VAL A 76 3.25 1.69 -0.30
CA VAL A 76 4.57 1.09 -0.09
C VAL A 76 4.51 0.19 1.14
N PHE A 77 5.07 -1.00 1.04
CA PHE A 77 5.00 -1.96 2.13
C PHE A 77 6.19 -2.91 2.08
N GLN A 78 6.58 -3.42 3.24
CA GLN A 78 7.58 -4.49 3.34
C GLN A 78 6.84 -5.82 3.32
N TRP A 79 7.34 -6.77 2.53
CA TRP A 79 6.70 -8.09 2.43
C TRP A 79 7.60 -9.13 3.07
N VAL A 80 7.13 -9.75 4.16
CA VAL A 80 7.89 -10.72 4.93
C VAL A 80 6.97 -11.89 5.28
N GLU A 81 7.35 -13.09 4.88
CA GLU A 81 6.61 -14.32 5.19
C GLU A 81 5.13 -14.22 4.87
N ASN A 82 4.83 -13.67 3.68
CA ASN A 82 3.47 -13.50 3.16
C ASN A 82 2.62 -12.52 3.97
N HIS A 83 3.26 -11.60 4.69
CA HIS A 83 2.58 -10.54 5.42
C HIS A 83 3.14 -9.17 5.02
N ALA A 84 2.28 -8.17 5.06
CA ALA A 84 2.67 -6.80 4.77
C ALA A 84 2.97 -6.05 6.08
N HIS A 85 4.10 -5.38 6.11
CA HIS A 85 4.55 -4.59 7.26
C HIS A 85 4.83 -3.16 6.85
N LYS A 86 4.72 -2.23 7.78
CA LYS A 86 5.07 -0.82 7.57
C LYS A 86 4.36 -0.22 6.36
N VAL A 87 3.08 -0.55 6.21
CA VAL A 87 2.29 -0.12 5.06
C VAL A 87 2.07 1.38 5.13
N SER A 88 2.42 2.09 4.05
CA SER A 88 2.32 3.55 3.98
C SER A 88 1.83 3.99 2.62
N ILE A 89 1.05 5.07 2.61
CA ILE A 89 0.67 5.75 1.37
C ILE A 89 1.65 6.91 1.19
N VAL A 90 2.39 6.90 0.09
CA VAL A 90 3.43 7.89 -0.13
C VAL A 90 3.23 8.62 -1.45
N ASP A 91 3.66 9.88 -1.46
CA ASP A 91 3.73 10.71 -2.65
C ASP A 91 4.99 10.27 -3.41
N TYR A 92 4.79 9.73 -4.59
CA TYR A 92 5.84 9.03 -5.31
C TYR A 92 6.11 9.71 -6.65
N HIS A 93 7.14 10.51 -6.69
CA HIS A 93 7.57 11.17 -7.92
C HIS A 93 8.84 10.54 -8.44
#